data_fb6c84c2ff0f741e7f71bb4065f35fce
#
_entry.id   fb6c84c2ff0f741e7f71bb4065f35fce
#
_cell.length_a   1.000
_cell.length_b   1.000
_cell.length_c   1.000
_cell.angle_alpha   90.00
_cell.angle_beta   90.00
_cell.angle_gamma   90.00
#
_symmetry.space_group_name_H-M   'P 1'
#
loop_
_entity.id
_entity.type
_entity.pdbx_description
1 polymer ?
#
loop_
_entity_poly.entity_id
_entity_poly.type
_entity_poly.pdbx_seq_one_letter_code
_entity_poly.pdbx_strand_id
1 'polypeptide(L)'
;MRTPLFQAEHSGRYKRQALIGEYQQITGANLIVVIDQITPTNMTVLEELLFDCDPQKDLHLLLSSPGGDGETALRMVRSMQLRCKELTVVVPDMAKSAATILCLGAHHILMGPGGDLGPIDPQMIFPGEDGRRTAASAKEIVAAIGEAEERIRANPGSFPLFASLLADVNMLMVEQAKAALSRSEALMREALSVQGRTREEVDALAAKLKEPLIDAPSSHSAVISVDHATGYGLPAESADVNSEEWRLIWELWM
;
A
#
# COMPACT_ATOMS: atom_id res chain seq x y z
N MET A 1 -40.89 -3.19 2.34
CA MET A 1 -40.82 -3.55 3.78
C MET A 1 -40.00 -4.86 3.87
N ARG A 2 -38.95 -4.94 4.69
CA ARG A 2 -38.12 -6.16 4.83
C ARG A 2 -38.59 -6.95 6.05
N THR A 3 -38.61 -8.29 5.95
CA THR A 3 -39.06 -9.14 7.05
C THR A 3 -38.10 -9.09 8.23
N PRO A 4 -38.56 -9.38 9.48
CA PRO A 4 -37.66 -9.44 10.64
C PRO A 4 -36.54 -10.48 10.49
N LEU A 5 -36.81 -11.63 9.85
CA LEU A 5 -35.82 -12.64 9.55
C LEU A 5 -34.71 -12.08 8.63
N PHE A 6 -35.09 -11.45 7.54
CA PHE A 6 -34.14 -10.81 6.63
C PHE A 6 -33.28 -9.75 7.33
N GLN A 7 -33.87 -8.94 8.23
CA GLN A 7 -33.13 -7.95 9.01
C GLN A 7 -32.14 -8.61 9.97
N ALA A 8 -32.53 -9.70 10.63
CA ALA A 8 -31.65 -10.45 11.52
C ALA A 8 -30.46 -11.08 10.75
N GLU A 9 -30.72 -11.70 9.61
CA GLU A 9 -29.70 -12.32 8.76
C GLU A 9 -28.69 -11.28 8.20
N HIS A 10 -29.11 -10.04 8.02
CA HIS A 10 -28.29 -8.96 7.46
C HIS A 10 -27.92 -7.88 8.51
N SER A 11 -28.07 -8.18 9.80
CA SER A 11 -27.83 -7.22 10.89
C SER A 11 -26.45 -6.58 10.85
N GLY A 12 -25.40 -7.35 10.58
CA GLY A 12 -24.04 -6.84 10.46
C GLY A 12 -23.87 -5.80 9.33
N ARG A 13 -24.53 -6.03 8.17
CA ARG A 13 -24.56 -5.05 7.07
C ARG A 13 -25.23 -3.75 7.49
N TYR A 14 -26.38 -3.85 8.16
CA TYR A 14 -27.10 -2.65 8.61
C TYR A 14 -26.35 -1.87 9.69
N LYS A 15 -25.67 -2.60 10.60
CA LYS A 15 -24.80 -1.97 11.60
C LYS A 15 -23.69 -1.17 10.91
N ARG A 16 -22.96 -1.77 9.97
CA ARG A 16 -21.91 -1.06 9.21
C ARG A 16 -22.44 0.16 8.45
N GLN A 17 -23.59 0.03 7.79
CA GLN A 17 -24.22 1.17 7.09
C GLN A 17 -24.58 2.31 8.06
N ALA A 18 -25.07 1.98 9.26
CA ALA A 18 -25.37 2.98 10.28
C ALA A 18 -24.11 3.71 10.76
N LEU A 19 -23.03 2.95 11.07
CA LEU A 19 -21.75 3.53 11.50
C LEU A 19 -21.13 4.43 10.40
N ILE A 20 -21.18 4.00 9.14
CA ILE A 20 -20.72 4.83 8.00
C ILE A 20 -21.56 6.13 7.94
N GLY A 21 -22.87 6.03 8.03
CA GLY A 21 -23.76 7.21 8.02
C GLY A 21 -23.49 8.17 9.17
N GLU A 22 -23.25 7.65 10.38
CA GLU A 22 -22.89 8.45 11.56
C GLU A 22 -21.54 9.16 11.37
N TYR A 23 -20.53 8.44 10.88
CA TYR A 23 -19.23 9.01 10.55
C TYR A 23 -19.33 10.15 9.53
N GLN A 24 -20.07 9.93 8.44
CA GLN A 24 -20.30 10.94 7.40
C GLN A 24 -21.06 12.18 7.93
N GLN A 25 -21.95 12.01 8.92
CA GLN A 25 -22.65 13.14 9.55
C GLN A 25 -21.71 13.97 10.42
N ILE A 26 -20.81 13.34 11.16
CA ILE A 26 -19.86 14.02 12.06
C ILE A 26 -18.79 14.74 11.26
N THR A 27 -18.20 14.07 10.27
CA THR A 27 -17.07 14.60 9.50
C THR A 27 -17.46 15.46 8.31
N GLY A 28 -18.68 15.27 7.79
CA GLY A 28 -19.12 15.88 6.53
C GLY A 28 -18.51 15.24 5.27
N ALA A 29 -17.57 14.31 5.42
CA ALA A 29 -16.89 13.62 4.33
C ALA A 29 -17.65 12.37 3.87
N ASN A 30 -17.42 11.94 2.63
CA ASN A 30 -17.80 10.58 2.21
C ASN A 30 -16.86 9.56 2.89
N LEU A 31 -17.35 8.35 3.19
CA LEU A 31 -16.51 7.27 3.74
C LEU A 31 -16.62 6.00 2.88
N ILE A 32 -15.47 5.49 2.45
CA ILE A 32 -15.32 4.16 1.85
C ILE A 32 -14.44 3.30 2.75
N VAL A 33 -14.79 2.02 2.86
CA VAL A 33 -14.07 1.04 3.70
C VAL A 33 -13.47 -0.05 2.82
N VAL A 34 -12.15 -0.25 2.91
CA VAL A 34 -11.40 -1.33 2.24
C VAL A 34 -10.58 -2.06 3.29
N ILE A 35 -11.05 -3.26 3.65
CA ILE A 35 -10.38 -4.18 4.58
C ILE A 35 -10.15 -5.48 3.83
N ASP A 36 -9.14 -5.51 2.97
CA ASP A 36 -8.84 -6.66 2.11
C ASP A 36 -7.50 -6.48 1.38
N GLN A 37 -7.08 -7.53 0.68
CA GLN A 37 -5.99 -7.49 -0.26
C GLN A 37 -6.38 -6.68 -1.51
N ILE A 38 -5.47 -5.85 -2.04
CA ILE A 38 -5.70 -5.07 -3.25
C ILE A 38 -5.54 -5.97 -4.48
N THR A 39 -6.65 -6.17 -5.19
CA THR A 39 -6.74 -7.00 -6.40
C THR A 39 -7.45 -6.25 -7.53
N PRO A 40 -7.27 -6.63 -8.80
CA PRO A 40 -7.94 -5.98 -9.93
C PRO A 40 -9.47 -5.95 -9.81
N THR A 41 -10.08 -6.91 -9.14
CA THR A 41 -11.54 -6.96 -8.91
C THR A 41 -12.04 -5.85 -7.98
N ASN A 42 -11.18 -5.31 -7.10
CA ASN A 42 -11.55 -4.21 -6.22
C ASN A 42 -11.90 -2.93 -6.99
N MET A 43 -11.35 -2.74 -8.21
CA MET A 43 -11.67 -1.54 -9.01
C MET A 43 -13.17 -1.42 -9.34
N THR A 44 -13.81 -2.51 -9.76
CA THR A 44 -15.25 -2.47 -10.09
C THR A 44 -16.09 -2.13 -8.87
N VAL A 45 -15.76 -2.75 -7.72
CA VAL A 45 -16.46 -2.46 -6.45
C VAL A 45 -16.22 -1.01 -6.01
N LEU A 46 -14.99 -0.51 -6.13
CA LEU A 46 -14.67 0.88 -5.79
C LEU A 46 -15.46 1.86 -6.67
N GLU A 47 -15.53 1.62 -7.98
CA GLU A 47 -16.28 2.48 -8.89
C GLU A 47 -17.78 2.54 -8.55
N GLU A 48 -18.37 1.42 -8.13
CA GLU A 48 -19.75 1.40 -7.62
C GLU A 48 -19.92 2.22 -6.35
N LEU A 49 -18.98 2.12 -5.40
CA LEU A 49 -19.02 2.89 -4.16
C LEU A 49 -18.82 4.39 -4.41
N LEU A 50 -17.94 4.75 -5.34
CA LEU A 50 -17.68 6.13 -5.72
C LEU A 50 -18.84 6.77 -6.51
N PHE A 51 -19.71 5.96 -7.14
CA PHE A 51 -20.83 6.48 -7.91
C PHE A 51 -21.79 7.33 -7.08
N ASP A 52 -22.03 6.93 -5.83
CA ASP A 52 -22.93 7.62 -4.89
C ASP A 52 -22.21 8.69 -4.05
N CYS A 53 -20.90 8.88 -4.19
CA CYS A 53 -20.15 9.90 -3.47
C CYS A 53 -20.40 11.29 -4.05
N ASP A 54 -20.55 12.28 -3.17
CA ASP A 54 -20.62 13.69 -3.56
C ASP A 54 -19.19 14.20 -3.87
N PRO A 55 -18.87 14.56 -5.11
CA PRO A 55 -17.53 15.00 -5.48
C PRO A 55 -17.13 16.37 -4.92
N GLN A 56 -18.07 17.11 -4.33
CA GLN A 56 -17.80 18.39 -3.67
C GLN A 56 -17.39 18.23 -2.20
N LYS A 57 -17.41 16.99 -1.70
CA LYS A 57 -16.99 16.65 -0.34
C LYS A 57 -15.62 15.98 -0.34
N ASP A 58 -14.99 15.99 0.81
CA ASP A 58 -13.81 15.19 1.07
C ASP A 58 -14.18 13.70 1.09
N LEU A 59 -13.24 12.85 0.75
CA LEU A 59 -13.37 11.40 0.80
C LEU A 59 -12.39 10.84 1.83
N HIS A 60 -12.93 10.13 2.80
CA HIS A 60 -12.13 9.35 3.73
C HIS A 60 -12.15 7.88 3.30
N LEU A 61 -10.98 7.28 3.20
CA LEU A 61 -10.78 5.86 2.93
C LEU A 61 -10.29 5.18 4.20
N LEU A 62 -11.13 4.39 4.87
CA LEU A 62 -10.66 3.45 5.88
C LEU A 62 -9.96 2.29 5.19
N LEU A 63 -8.65 2.18 5.38
CA LEU A 63 -7.81 1.19 4.71
C LEU A 63 -7.09 0.31 5.72
N SER A 64 -7.35 -1.00 5.67
CA SER A 64 -6.59 -2.04 6.35
C SER A 64 -6.24 -3.11 5.31
N SER A 65 -4.96 -3.18 4.89
CA SER A 65 -4.59 -4.03 3.75
C SER A 65 -3.13 -4.52 3.84
N PRO A 66 -2.91 -5.82 3.60
CA PRO A 66 -1.56 -6.36 3.45
C PRO A 66 -0.89 -5.97 2.12
N GLY A 67 -1.61 -5.25 1.25
CA GLY A 67 -1.13 -4.89 -0.08
C GLY A 67 -1.74 -5.75 -1.18
N GLY A 68 -0.98 -5.96 -2.25
CA GLY A 68 -1.41 -6.73 -3.42
C GLY A 68 -0.92 -6.12 -4.73
N ASP A 69 -1.83 -5.86 -5.67
CA ASP A 69 -1.50 -5.33 -6.99
C ASP A 69 -1.27 -3.81 -6.99
N GLY A 70 -0.02 -3.39 -7.24
CA GLY A 70 0.37 -1.97 -7.22
C GLY A 70 -0.26 -1.13 -8.34
N GLU A 71 -0.51 -1.74 -9.51
CA GLU A 71 -1.18 -1.06 -10.63
C GLU A 71 -2.64 -0.75 -10.26
N THR A 72 -3.29 -1.69 -9.60
CA THR A 72 -4.65 -1.49 -9.08
C THR A 72 -4.67 -0.40 -8.01
N ALA A 73 -3.72 -0.39 -7.07
CA ALA A 73 -3.62 0.66 -6.06
C ALA A 73 -3.51 2.06 -6.69
N LEU A 74 -2.67 2.21 -7.70
CA LEU A 74 -2.53 3.47 -8.44
C LEU A 74 -3.83 3.88 -9.14
N ARG A 75 -4.54 2.92 -9.76
CA ARG A 75 -5.84 3.19 -10.39
C ARG A 75 -6.90 3.60 -9.36
N MET A 76 -6.92 2.92 -8.21
CA MET A 76 -7.85 3.23 -7.11
C MET A 76 -7.66 4.67 -6.61
N VAL A 77 -6.41 5.07 -6.31
CA VAL A 77 -6.15 6.42 -5.81
C VAL A 77 -6.50 7.49 -6.84
N ARG A 78 -6.20 7.26 -8.12
CA ARG A 78 -6.57 8.18 -9.21
C ARG A 78 -8.08 8.33 -9.33
N SER A 79 -8.82 7.23 -9.25
CA SER A 79 -10.28 7.28 -9.33
C SER A 79 -10.89 8.04 -8.16
N MET A 80 -10.39 7.83 -6.94
CA MET A 80 -10.84 8.55 -5.75
C MET A 80 -10.53 10.04 -5.84
N GLN A 81 -9.32 10.42 -6.25
CA GLN A 81 -8.91 11.82 -6.42
C GLN A 81 -9.80 12.60 -7.40
N LEU A 82 -10.26 11.95 -8.48
CA LEU A 82 -11.15 12.57 -9.45
C LEU A 82 -12.57 12.81 -8.91
N ARG A 83 -12.93 12.21 -7.78
CA ARG A 83 -14.29 12.19 -7.22
C ARG A 83 -14.37 12.71 -5.78
N CYS A 84 -13.40 13.47 -5.34
CA CYS A 84 -13.43 14.15 -4.05
C CYS A 84 -12.67 15.47 -4.11
N LYS A 85 -12.90 16.30 -3.12
CA LYS A 85 -12.17 17.55 -2.95
C LYS A 85 -10.78 17.26 -2.36
N GLU A 86 -10.72 16.53 -1.26
CA GLU A 86 -9.50 16.03 -0.64
C GLU A 86 -9.66 14.56 -0.27
N LEU A 87 -8.58 13.78 -0.36
CA LEU A 87 -8.54 12.38 0.02
C LEU A 87 -7.76 12.22 1.32
N THR A 88 -8.42 11.70 2.36
CA THR A 88 -7.77 11.24 3.60
C THR A 88 -7.78 9.71 3.64
N VAL A 89 -6.62 9.10 3.81
CA VAL A 89 -6.52 7.65 4.07
C VAL A 89 -6.36 7.42 5.56
N VAL A 90 -7.31 6.69 6.16
CA VAL A 90 -7.30 6.33 7.58
C VAL A 90 -6.78 4.91 7.72
N VAL A 91 -5.63 4.75 8.39
CA VAL A 91 -4.93 3.46 8.58
C VAL A 91 -5.01 3.05 10.05
N PRO A 92 -5.97 2.18 10.45
CA PRO A 92 -6.11 1.80 11.85
C PRO A 92 -5.00 0.83 12.32
N ASP A 93 -4.55 -0.06 11.43
CA ASP A 93 -3.55 -1.09 11.71
C ASP A 93 -2.44 -1.14 10.67
N MET A 94 -2.73 -1.45 9.40
CA MET A 94 -1.71 -1.62 8.38
C MET A 94 -2.14 -1.14 7.00
N ALA A 95 -1.18 -0.57 6.27
CA ALA A 95 -1.25 -0.35 4.83
C ALA A 95 0.10 -0.74 4.20
N LYS A 96 0.24 -2.03 3.83
CA LYS A 96 1.52 -2.59 3.37
C LYS A 96 1.62 -2.61 1.84
N SER A 97 2.84 -2.53 1.31
CA SER A 97 3.12 -2.73 -0.11
C SER A 97 2.23 -1.85 -1.02
N ALA A 98 1.38 -2.46 -1.87
CA ALA A 98 0.43 -1.73 -2.73
C ALA A 98 -0.50 -0.77 -1.96
N ALA A 99 -0.85 -1.08 -0.71
CA ALA A 99 -1.63 -0.18 0.13
C ALA A 99 -0.84 1.08 0.54
N THR A 100 0.48 0.96 0.73
CA THR A 100 1.34 2.13 0.90
C THR A 100 1.32 3.01 -0.36
N ILE A 101 1.38 2.42 -1.58
CA ILE A 101 1.28 3.18 -2.84
C ILE A 101 -0.03 4.00 -2.87
N LEU A 102 -1.13 3.42 -2.42
CA LEU A 102 -2.41 4.10 -2.31
C LEU A 102 -2.34 5.29 -1.34
N CYS A 103 -1.71 5.10 -0.15
CA CYS A 103 -1.50 6.18 0.83
C CYS A 103 -0.64 7.32 0.27
N LEU A 104 0.36 7.03 -0.58
CA LEU A 104 1.22 8.06 -1.19
C LEU A 104 0.45 9.05 -2.06
N GLY A 105 -0.70 8.66 -2.60
CA GLY A 105 -1.60 9.51 -3.36
C GLY A 105 -2.65 10.26 -2.52
N ALA A 106 -2.66 10.12 -1.20
CA ALA A 106 -3.58 10.83 -0.33
C ALA A 106 -3.11 12.26 -0.01
N HIS A 107 -4.05 13.17 0.25
CA HIS A 107 -3.77 14.50 0.78
C HIS A 107 -3.39 14.44 2.25
N HIS A 108 -4.03 13.53 3.01
CA HIS A 108 -3.76 13.27 4.42
C HIS A 108 -3.73 11.77 4.70
N ILE A 109 -2.87 11.36 5.62
CA ILE A 109 -2.77 9.98 6.11
C ILE A 109 -2.98 10.01 7.62
N LEU A 110 -4.13 9.56 8.08
CA LEU A 110 -4.47 9.48 9.50
C LEU A 110 -4.15 8.08 10.01
N MET A 111 -3.16 7.96 10.89
CA MET A 111 -2.68 6.67 11.38
C MET A 111 -3.13 6.42 12.82
N GLY A 112 -3.70 5.25 13.05
CA GLY A 112 -4.03 4.79 14.40
C GLY A 112 -2.78 4.48 15.24
N PRO A 113 -2.92 4.24 16.55
CA PRO A 113 -1.78 3.92 17.43
C PRO A 113 -1.00 2.68 17.02
N GLY A 114 -1.67 1.70 16.42
CA GLY A 114 -1.08 0.50 15.84
C GLY A 114 -0.89 0.61 14.32
N GLY A 115 -1.23 1.76 13.74
CA GLY A 115 -1.19 1.97 12.30
C GLY A 115 0.23 2.02 11.77
N ASP A 116 0.48 1.31 10.67
CA ASP A 116 1.75 1.36 9.99
C ASP A 116 1.63 1.32 8.47
N LEU A 117 2.62 1.92 7.81
CA LEU A 117 2.86 1.71 6.40
C LEU A 117 3.95 0.64 6.25
N GLY A 118 4.14 0.15 5.02
CA GLY A 118 5.17 -0.83 4.72
C GLY A 118 6.01 -0.45 3.52
N PRO A 119 7.13 -1.18 3.32
CA PRO A 119 7.92 -1.09 2.10
C PRO A 119 7.08 -1.40 0.86
N ILE A 120 7.50 -0.83 -0.26
CA ILE A 120 6.93 -1.08 -1.58
C ILE A 120 7.90 -1.86 -2.48
N ASP A 121 8.92 -2.49 -1.88
CA ASP A 121 9.85 -3.35 -2.60
C ASP A 121 9.11 -4.57 -3.18
N PRO A 122 9.25 -4.84 -4.48
CA PRO A 122 8.48 -5.91 -5.10
C PRO A 122 8.96 -7.28 -4.66
N GLN A 123 7.99 -8.15 -4.33
CA GLN A 123 8.24 -9.56 -3.99
C GLN A 123 8.05 -10.43 -5.24
N MET A 124 9.04 -11.25 -5.54
CA MET A 124 8.97 -12.24 -6.60
C MET A 124 8.66 -13.61 -6.01
N ILE A 125 7.73 -14.33 -6.63
CA ILE A 125 7.31 -15.65 -6.18
C ILE A 125 7.86 -16.69 -7.13
N PHE A 126 8.63 -17.62 -6.61
CA PHE A 126 9.20 -18.72 -7.36
C PHE A 126 8.56 -20.05 -6.96
N PRO A 127 8.25 -20.94 -7.92
CA PRO A 127 7.87 -22.30 -7.60
C PRO A 127 9.10 -23.09 -7.13
N GLY A 128 9.04 -23.65 -5.93
CA GLY A 128 10.06 -24.59 -5.45
C GLY A 128 9.85 -25.99 -6.03
N GLU A 129 10.89 -26.81 -6.03
CA GLU A 129 10.84 -28.21 -6.52
C GLU A 129 9.84 -29.09 -5.75
N ASP A 130 9.59 -28.76 -4.49
CA ASP A 130 8.62 -29.43 -3.60
C ASP A 130 7.17 -28.92 -3.76
N GLY A 131 6.91 -28.08 -4.75
CA GLY A 131 5.61 -27.42 -4.97
C GLY A 131 5.31 -26.28 -4.00
N ARG A 132 6.20 -25.94 -3.09
CA ARG A 132 6.11 -24.75 -2.25
C ARG A 132 6.49 -23.52 -3.04
N ARG A 133 5.94 -22.39 -2.65
CA ARG A 133 6.28 -21.08 -3.23
C ARG A 133 7.26 -20.39 -2.29
N THR A 134 8.39 -19.95 -2.84
CA THR A 134 9.35 -19.11 -2.12
C THR A 134 9.20 -17.68 -2.61
N ALA A 135 9.07 -16.74 -1.68
CA ALA A 135 9.08 -15.32 -1.99
C ALA A 135 10.49 -14.77 -1.71
N ALA A 136 11.03 -14.00 -2.64
CA ALA A 136 12.27 -13.24 -2.45
C ALA A 136 12.05 -11.80 -2.91
N SER A 137 12.67 -10.84 -2.21
CA SER A 137 12.65 -9.47 -2.67
C SER A 137 13.45 -9.30 -3.95
N ALA A 138 12.92 -8.57 -4.92
CA ALA A 138 13.61 -8.28 -6.17
C ALA A 138 15.00 -7.65 -5.93
N LYS A 139 15.13 -6.80 -4.91
CA LYS A 139 16.42 -6.19 -4.55
C LYS A 139 17.44 -7.21 -4.04
N GLU A 140 16.99 -8.22 -3.28
CA GLU A 140 17.88 -9.28 -2.78
C GLU A 140 18.45 -10.13 -3.92
N ILE A 141 17.64 -10.42 -4.94
CA ILE A 141 18.09 -11.12 -6.14
C ILE A 141 19.16 -10.32 -6.87
N VAL A 142 18.91 -9.02 -7.10
CA VAL A 142 19.87 -8.15 -7.78
C VAL A 142 21.13 -7.97 -6.96
N ALA A 143 21.02 -7.80 -5.64
CA ALA A 143 22.14 -7.65 -4.73
C ALA A 143 23.02 -8.90 -4.66
N ALA A 144 22.40 -10.10 -4.60
CA ALA A 144 23.14 -11.38 -4.56
C ALA A 144 24.00 -11.58 -5.82
N ILE A 145 23.49 -11.22 -7.00
CA ILE A 145 24.26 -11.28 -8.24
C ILE A 145 25.42 -10.28 -8.22
N GLY A 146 25.16 -9.03 -7.82
CA GLY A 146 26.20 -8.00 -7.72
C GLY A 146 27.31 -8.38 -6.75
N GLU A 147 26.96 -8.93 -5.57
CA GLU A 147 27.93 -9.44 -4.60
C GLU A 147 28.76 -10.59 -5.17
N ALA A 148 28.12 -11.54 -5.85
CA ALA A 148 28.82 -12.65 -6.49
C ALA A 148 29.82 -12.16 -7.55
N GLU A 149 29.43 -11.22 -8.40
CA GLU A 149 30.31 -10.62 -9.41
C GLU A 149 31.54 -9.94 -8.77
N GLU A 150 31.36 -9.16 -7.71
CA GLU A 150 32.43 -8.49 -7.00
C GLU A 150 33.41 -9.49 -6.35
N ARG A 151 32.87 -10.51 -5.68
CA ARG A 151 33.68 -11.55 -5.02
C ARG A 151 34.45 -12.41 -6.01
N ILE A 152 33.86 -12.78 -7.13
CA ILE A 152 34.53 -13.51 -8.20
C ILE A 152 35.62 -12.65 -8.85
N ARG A 153 35.37 -11.35 -9.05
CA ARG A 153 36.36 -10.40 -9.57
C ARG A 153 37.55 -10.29 -8.63
N ALA A 154 37.32 -10.22 -7.31
CA ALA A 154 38.37 -10.16 -6.32
C ALA A 154 39.13 -11.50 -6.15
N ASN A 155 38.45 -12.61 -6.29
CA ASN A 155 39.04 -13.98 -6.20
C ASN A 155 38.40 -14.90 -7.25
N PRO A 156 38.98 -15.05 -8.45
CA PRO A 156 38.44 -15.89 -9.51
C PRO A 156 38.28 -17.37 -9.10
N GLY A 157 39.06 -17.84 -8.13
CA GLY A 157 38.93 -19.19 -7.58
C GLY A 157 37.61 -19.47 -6.84
N SER A 158 36.86 -18.45 -6.49
CA SER A 158 35.55 -18.59 -5.84
C SER A 158 34.39 -18.87 -6.82
N PHE A 159 34.62 -18.81 -8.13
CA PHE A 159 33.57 -19.03 -9.15
C PHE A 159 32.77 -20.31 -8.95
N PRO A 160 33.38 -21.52 -8.69
CA PRO A 160 32.59 -22.73 -8.51
C PRO A 160 31.64 -22.69 -7.33
N LEU A 161 32.02 -21.99 -6.25
CA LEU A 161 31.17 -21.81 -5.08
C LEU A 161 29.93 -20.96 -5.45
N PHE A 162 30.12 -19.77 -6.07
CA PHE A 162 29.02 -18.90 -6.44
C PHE A 162 28.16 -19.52 -7.55
N ALA A 163 28.74 -20.25 -8.50
CA ALA A 163 27.98 -21.00 -9.50
C ALA A 163 27.02 -22.01 -8.85
N SER A 164 27.44 -22.66 -7.76
CA SER A 164 26.57 -23.57 -7.00
C SER A 164 25.51 -22.84 -6.18
N LEU A 165 25.88 -21.74 -5.51
CA LEU A 165 24.95 -20.97 -4.67
C LEU A 165 23.84 -20.28 -5.48
N LEU A 166 24.12 -19.92 -6.72
CA LEU A 166 23.20 -19.22 -7.61
C LEU A 166 22.63 -20.13 -8.72
N ALA A 167 22.71 -21.45 -8.55
CA ALA A 167 22.30 -22.43 -9.58
C ALA A 167 20.80 -22.25 -9.98
N ASP A 168 19.95 -21.84 -9.04
CA ASP A 168 18.51 -21.62 -9.26
C ASP A 168 18.18 -20.22 -9.81
N VAL A 169 19.17 -19.33 -9.93
CA VAL A 169 18.97 -17.97 -10.45
C VAL A 169 19.38 -17.90 -11.90
N ASN A 170 18.47 -17.54 -12.78
CA ASN A 170 18.76 -17.33 -14.19
C ASN A 170 18.67 -15.84 -14.58
N MET A 171 19.26 -15.51 -15.75
CA MET A 171 19.31 -14.12 -16.22
C MET A 171 17.93 -13.47 -16.40
N LEU A 172 16.91 -14.26 -16.79
CA LEU A 172 15.55 -13.75 -16.94
C LEU A 172 14.99 -13.30 -15.58
N MET A 173 15.24 -14.07 -14.51
CA MET A 173 14.81 -13.70 -13.15
C MET A 173 15.47 -12.39 -12.69
N VAL A 174 16.76 -12.20 -13.00
CA VAL A 174 17.49 -10.97 -12.66
C VAL A 174 16.91 -9.76 -13.39
N GLU A 175 16.64 -9.90 -14.70
CA GLU A 175 16.05 -8.81 -15.49
C GLU A 175 14.59 -8.51 -15.05
N GLN A 176 13.81 -9.52 -14.69
CA GLN A 176 12.48 -9.32 -14.11
C GLN A 176 12.57 -8.61 -12.77
N ALA A 177 13.53 -8.93 -11.91
CA ALA A 177 13.75 -8.26 -10.64
C ALA A 177 14.10 -6.78 -10.83
N LYS A 178 15.01 -6.46 -11.75
CA LYS A 178 15.35 -5.07 -12.11
C LYS A 178 14.14 -4.31 -12.64
N ALA A 179 13.37 -4.93 -13.53
CA ALA A 179 12.15 -4.32 -14.09
C ALA A 179 11.11 -4.06 -13.00
N ALA A 180 10.91 -4.99 -12.06
CA ALA A 180 10.00 -4.84 -10.94
C ALA A 180 10.40 -3.69 -10.01
N LEU A 181 11.69 -3.55 -9.68
CA LEU A 181 12.21 -2.43 -8.88
C LEU A 181 11.98 -1.08 -9.58
N SER A 182 12.30 -1.01 -10.87
CA SER A 182 12.05 0.20 -11.68
C SER A 182 10.56 0.54 -11.74
N ARG A 183 9.68 -0.48 -11.88
CA ARG A 183 8.24 -0.25 -11.89
C ARG A 183 7.71 0.22 -10.54
N SER A 184 8.22 -0.34 -9.43
CA SER A 184 7.84 0.11 -8.08
C SER A 184 8.20 1.59 -7.84
N GLU A 185 9.39 2.02 -8.27
CA GLU A 185 9.78 3.42 -8.22
C GLU A 185 8.87 4.31 -9.10
N ALA A 186 8.50 3.86 -10.29
CA ALA A 186 7.57 4.58 -11.15
C ALA A 186 6.17 4.69 -10.52
N LEU A 187 5.63 3.61 -9.95
CA LEU A 187 4.34 3.63 -9.24
C LEU A 187 4.34 4.61 -8.07
N MET A 188 5.42 4.66 -7.29
CA MET A 188 5.59 5.63 -6.22
C MET A 188 5.49 7.07 -6.77
N ARG A 189 6.26 7.40 -7.82
CA ARG A 189 6.24 8.72 -8.44
C ARG A 189 4.87 9.09 -9.01
N GLU A 190 4.23 8.14 -9.67
CA GLU A 190 2.89 8.33 -10.24
C GLU A 190 1.83 8.55 -9.15
N ALA A 191 1.89 7.81 -8.03
CA ALA A 191 1.00 8.01 -6.90
C ALA A 191 1.20 9.40 -6.25
N LEU A 192 2.44 9.81 -6.03
CA LEU A 192 2.76 11.12 -5.49
C LEU A 192 2.25 12.28 -6.38
N SER A 193 2.25 12.12 -7.69
CA SER A 193 1.78 13.15 -8.63
C SER A 193 0.27 13.33 -8.66
N VAL A 194 -0.52 12.35 -8.20
CA VAL A 194 -2.00 12.45 -8.15
C VAL A 194 -2.49 13.54 -7.18
N GLN A 195 -1.68 13.91 -6.20
CA GLN A 195 -2.00 15.00 -5.25
C GLN A 195 -1.91 16.43 -5.81
N GLY A 196 -1.63 16.61 -7.10
CA GLY A 196 -1.47 17.94 -7.70
C GLY A 196 -0.14 18.63 -7.36
N ARG A 197 0.84 17.90 -6.82
CA ARG A 197 2.22 18.40 -6.60
C ARG A 197 2.89 18.75 -7.92
N THR A 198 3.78 19.72 -7.88
CA THR A 198 4.66 20.03 -9.03
C THR A 198 5.61 18.87 -9.28
N ARG A 199 6.17 18.81 -10.49
CA ARG A 199 7.14 17.76 -10.85
C ARG A 199 8.36 17.78 -9.94
N GLU A 200 8.86 18.97 -9.60
CA GLU A 200 10.00 19.16 -8.71
C GLU A 200 9.73 18.65 -7.30
N GLU A 201 8.53 18.88 -6.78
CA GLU A 201 8.11 18.37 -5.46
C GLU A 201 7.99 16.84 -5.47
N VAL A 202 7.42 16.27 -6.53
CA VAL A 202 7.32 14.81 -6.70
C VAL A 202 8.71 14.19 -6.77
N ASP A 203 9.62 14.75 -7.57
CA ASP A 203 10.98 14.23 -7.72
C ASP A 203 11.76 14.32 -6.41
N ALA A 204 11.65 15.42 -5.68
CA ALA A 204 12.32 15.61 -4.39
C ALA A 204 11.78 14.62 -3.32
N LEU A 205 10.45 14.44 -3.25
CA LEU A 205 9.84 13.53 -2.28
C LEU A 205 10.13 12.07 -2.65
N ALA A 206 10.02 11.70 -3.92
CA ALA A 206 10.35 10.36 -4.40
C ALA A 206 11.81 9.99 -4.11
N ALA A 207 12.75 10.92 -4.26
CA ALA A 207 14.15 10.71 -3.91
C ALA A 207 14.34 10.42 -2.41
N LYS A 208 13.59 11.10 -1.53
CA LYS A 208 13.61 10.84 -0.07
C LYS A 208 12.98 9.50 0.29
N LEU A 209 11.93 9.11 -0.42
CA LEU A 209 11.15 7.90 -0.12
C LEU A 209 11.77 6.64 -0.70
N LYS A 210 12.60 6.74 -1.74
CA LYS A 210 13.21 5.56 -2.39
C LYS A 210 14.00 4.72 -1.40
N GLU A 211 14.88 5.33 -0.64
CA GLU A 211 15.70 4.62 0.34
C GLU A 211 14.84 3.89 1.39
N PRO A 212 13.95 4.57 2.17
CA PRO A 212 13.21 3.91 3.24
C PRO A 212 12.09 2.98 2.76
N LEU A 213 11.56 3.12 1.53
CA LEU A 213 10.46 2.31 1.04
C LEU A 213 10.89 1.17 0.10
N ILE A 214 12.03 1.29 -0.59
CA ILE A 214 12.46 0.33 -1.62
C ILE A 214 13.82 -0.27 -1.28
N ASP A 215 14.85 0.55 -1.05
CA ASP A 215 16.23 0.11 -1.04
C ASP A 215 16.67 -0.43 0.34
N ALA A 216 16.38 0.29 1.44
CA ALA A 216 16.87 -0.02 2.78
C ALA A 216 16.09 -1.11 3.56
N PRO A 217 14.75 -1.31 3.40
CA PRO A 217 14.05 -2.25 4.27
C PRO A 217 14.68 -3.64 4.25
N SER A 218 15.06 -4.15 5.42
CA SER A 218 15.60 -5.50 5.57
C SER A 218 14.52 -6.59 5.51
N SER A 219 13.25 -6.19 5.55
CA SER A 219 12.09 -7.07 5.47
C SER A 219 10.94 -6.33 4.80
N HIS A 220 10.20 -7.04 3.95
CA HIS A 220 8.95 -6.55 3.37
C HIS A 220 7.87 -6.23 4.42
N SER A 221 8.01 -6.79 5.62
CA SER A 221 7.14 -6.54 6.77
C SER A 221 7.61 -5.39 7.66
N ALA A 222 8.65 -4.64 7.26
CA ALA A 222 9.15 -3.52 8.06
C ALA A 222 8.03 -2.52 8.37
N VAL A 223 8.09 -1.97 9.59
CA VAL A 223 7.09 -1.02 10.10
C VAL A 223 7.55 0.40 9.84
N ILE A 224 6.71 1.19 9.22
CA ILE A 224 6.87 2.62 9.04
C ILE A 224 5.79 3.31 9.85
N SER A 225 6.16 3.74 11.06
CA SER A 225 5.26 4.46 11.97
C SER A 225 4.91 5.85 11.45
N VAL A 226 3.95 6.51 12.09
CA VAL A 226 3.58 7.89 11.79
C VAL A 226 4.79 8.84 11.88
N ASP A 227 5.66 8.68 12.87
CA ASP A 227 6.87 9.51 13.04
C ASP A 227 7.85 9.31 11.87
N HIS A 228 8.05 8.07 11.43
CA HIS A 228 8.85 7.77 10.24
C HIS A 228 8.23 8.40 9.00
N ALA A 229 6.93 8.20 8.76
CA ALA A 229 6.21 8.72 7.60
C ALA A 229 6.31 10.27 7.53
N THR A 230 6.09 10.95 8.65
CA THR A 230 6.22 12.41 8.78
C THR A 230 7.68 12.85 8.55
N GLY A 231 8.65 12.14 9.12
CA GLY A 231 10.08 12.40 8.93
C GLY A 231 10.53 12.27 7.46
N TYR A 232 9.88 11.40 6.70
CA TYR A 232 10.10 11.26 5.25
C TYR A 232 9.41 12.36 4.44
N GLY A 233 8.54 13.16 5.05
CA GLY A 233 7.81 14.25 4.41
C GLY A 233 6.44 13.85 3.87
N LEU A 234 5.89 12.72 4.31
CA LEU A 234 4.50 12.35 4.02
C LEU A 234 3.53 13.17 4.88
N PRO A 235 2.30 13.46 4.40
CA PRO A 235 1.26 14.17 5.14
C PRO A 235 0.57 13.24 6.15
N ALA A 236 1.37 12.62 7.03
CA ALA A 236 0.92 11.65 8.02
C ALA A 236 0.75 12.31 9.39
N GLU A 237 -0.31 11.94 10.09
CA GLU A 237 -0.62 12.39 11.44
C GLU A 237 -1.22 11.26 12.28
N SER A 238 -1.07 11.37 13.61
CA SER A 238 -1.65 10.41 14.54
C SER A 238 -3.14 10.71 14.74
N ALA A 239 -3.97 9.66 14.74
CA ALA A 239 -5.37 9.77 15.08
C ALA A 239 -5.56 10.14 16.56
N ASP A 240 -6.52 11.02 16.85
CA ASP A 240 -6.99 11.24 18.22
C ASP A 240 -7.88 10.06 18.65
N VAL A 241 -7.31 9.18 19.45
CA VAL A 241 -7.99 7.96 19.95
C VAL A 241 -9.19 8.24 20.83
N ASN A 242 -9.34 9.46 21.34
CA ASN A 242 -10.46 9.87 22.17
C ASN A 242 -11.57 10.57 21.37
N SER A 243 -11.37 10.75 20.07
CA SER A 243 -12.39 11.37 19.21
C SER A 243 -13.52 10.41 18.89
N GLU A 244 -14.69 10.97 18.62
CA GLU A 244 -15.87 10.21 18.20
C GLU A 244 -15.65 9.59 16.80
N GLU A 245 -14.95 10.31 15.93
CA GLU A 245 -14.56 9.82 14.61
C GLU A 245 -13.73 8.55 14.72
N TRP A 246 -12.73 8.54 15.63
CA TRP A 246 -11.90 7.36 15.83
C TRP A 246 -12.69 6.19 16.42
N ARG A 247 -13.63 6.42 17.32
CA ARG A 247 -14.51 5.37 17.85
C ARG A 247 -15.26 4.67 16.71
N LEU A 248 -15.82 5.42 15.77
CA LEU A 248 -16.55 4.89 14.63
C LEU A 248 -15.62 4.13 13.66
N ILE A 249 -14.42 4.64 13.39
CA ILE A 249 -13.39 3.94 12.61
C ILE A 249 -13.04 2.60 13.26
N TRP A 250 -12.82 2.60 14.58
CA TRP A 250 -12.53 1.38 15.33
C TRP A 250 -13.64 0.35 15.22
N GLU A 251 -14.90 0.75 15.39
CA GLU A 251 -16.04 -0.14 15.29
C GLU A 251 -16.28 -0.68 13.86
N LEU A 252 -15.88 0.06 12.83
CA LEU A 252 -15.95 -0.38 11.44
C LEU A 252 -14.83 -1.35 11.08
N TRP A 253 -13.66 -1.17 11.69
CA TRP A 253 -12.49 -2.01 11.44
C TRP A 253 -12.59 -3.35 12.18
N MET A 254 -13.11 -3.40 13.41
CA MET A 254 -13.33 -4.61 14.22
C MET A 254 -14.57 -5.38 13.78
#